data_9ff7879c096adf61a299fd59688be25f
#
_entry.id   9ff7879c096adf61a299fd59688be25f
#
_cell.length_a   1.000
_cell.length_b   1.000
_cell.length_c   1.000
_cell.angle_alpha   90.00
_cell.angle_beta   90.00
_cell.angle_gamma   90.00
#
_symmetry.space_group_name_H-M   'P 1'
#
loop_
_entity.id
_entity.type
_entity.pdbx_description
1 polymer ?
#
loop_
_entity_poly.entity_id
_entity_poly.type
_entity_poly.pdbx_seq_one_letter_code
_entity_poly.pdbx_strand_id
1 'polypeptide(L)'
;MVSILGGESDGDAMADRLERASVRLCSAISIWETVAAMSLNFGFTPMMARRDVEMFRQEVGIKLVAIGETEAELAAVAYTKFGKGRHPAALNMGDCFAYACAKANNAKLLFKGEDFSKTDIAVA
;
A
#
# COMPACT_ATOMS: atom_id res chain seq x y z
N MET A 1 -5.83 -1.39 -1.77
CA MET A 1 -6.82 -2.34 -1.21
C MET A 1 -8.03 -1.61 -0.62
N VAL A 2 -7.86 -0.62 0.23
CA VAL A 2 -9.00 0.08 0.90
C VAL A 2 -10.02 0.60 -0.11
N SER A 3 -9.60 1.31 -1.14
CA SER A 3 -10.51 1.88 -2.15
C SER A 3 -11.38 0.83 -2.83
N ILE A 4 -10.80 -0.34 -3.11
CA ILE A 4 -11.51 -1.43 -3.79
C ILE A 4 -12.49 -2.11 -2.81
N LEU A 5 -12.00 -2.55 -1.66
CA LEU A 5 -12.79 -3.28 -0.67
C LEU A 5 -13.85 -2.41 0.03
N GLY A 6 -13.54 -1.13 0.22
CA GLY A 6 -14.46 -0.15 0.81
C GLY A 6 -15.48 0.43 -0.17
N GLY A 7 -15.38 0.11 -1.46
CA GLY A 7 -16.30 0.63 -2.47
C GLY A 7 -16.18 2.13 -2.69
N GLU A 8 -14.99 2.69 -2.56
CA GLU A 8 -14.75 4.11 -2.82
C GLU A 8 -14.89 4.43 -4.32
N SER A 9 -15.14 5.70 -4.66
CA SER A 9 -15.42 6.16 -6.03
C SER A 9 -14.31 5.85 -7.05
N ASP A 10 -13.07 5.70 -6.60
CA ASP A 10 -11.91 5.33 -7.41
C ASP A 10 -11.58 3.83 -7.37
N GLY A 11 -12.39 3.03 -6.68
CA GLY A 11 -12.18 1.59 -6.48
C GLY A 11 -12.06 0.82 -7.79
N ASP A 12 -12.96 1.07 -8.74
CA ASP A 12 -12.96 0.39 -10.04
C ASP A 12 -11.70 0.71 -10.86
N ALA A 13 -11.30 1.98 -10.90
CA ALA A 13 -10.07 2.40 -11.59
C ALA A 13 -8.83 1.77 -10.96
N MET A 14 -8.80 1.64 -9.64
CA MET A 14 -7.71 0.98 -8.93
C MET A 14 -7.70 -0.52 -9.18
N ALA A 15 -8.87 -1.16 -9.25
CA ALA A 15 -8.99 -2.58 -9.59
C ALA A 15 -8.46 -2.86 -11.00
N ASP A 16 -8.86 -2.07 -11.98
CA ASP A 16 -8.38 -2.17 -13.36
C ASP A 16 -6.86 -2.06 -13.47
N ARG A 17 -6.26 -1.12 -12.72
CA ARG A 17 -4.80 -0.97 -12.68
C ARG A 17 -4.13 -2.18 -12.05
N LEU A 18 -4.70 -2.71 -10.99
CA LEU A 18 -4.19 -3.90 -10.32
C LEU A 18 -4.28 -5.13 -11.23
N GLU A 19 -5.38 -5.31 -11.96
CA GLU A 19 -5.55 -6.42 -12.90
C GLU A 19 -4.53 -6.40 -14.04
N ARG A 20 -4.15 -5.24 -14.51
CA ARG A 20 -3.13 -5.08 -15.57
C ARG A 20 -1.71 -5.34 -15.10
N ALA A 21 -1.48 -5.36 -13.79
CA ALA A 21 -0.15 -5.59 -13.23
C ALA A 21 0.25 -7.07 -13.35
N SER A 22 1.44 -7.33 -13.88
CA SER A 22 2.01 -8.68 -13.97
C SER A 22 2.51 -9.19 -12.62
N VAL A 23 2.93 -8.29 -11.74
CA VAL A 23 3.40 -8.57 -10.38
C VAL A 23 2.55 -7.79 -9.40
N ARG A 24 1.99 -8.49 -8.42
CA ARG A 24 1.10 -7.91 -7.39
C ARG A 24 1.63 -8.29 -6.03
N LEU A 25 2.06 -7.28 -5.28
CA LEU A 25 2.71 -7.44 -3.98
C LEU A 25 2.04 -6.57 -2.92
N CYS A 26 2.07 -7.02 -1.69
CA CYS A 26 1.73 -6.21 -0.52
C CYS A 26 2.61 -6.60 0.67
N SER A 27 2.66 -5.76 1.68
CA SER A 27 3.35 -6.06 2.93
C SER A 27 2.37 -6.29 4.08
N ALA A 28 2.86 -6.80 5.19
CA ALA A 28 2.08 -6.95 6.42
C ALA A 28 1.54 -5.59 6.91
N ILE A 29 2.30 -4.51 6.74
CA ILE A 29 1.85 -3.16 7.11
C ILE A 29 0.67 -2.73 6.24
N SER A 30 0.72 -2.97 4.93
CA SER A 30 -0.39 -2.65 4.02
C SER A 30 -1.66 -3.42 4.38
N ILE A 31 -1.53 -4.68 4.78
CA ILE A 31 -2.66 -5.49 5.25
C ILE A 31 -3.25 -4.87 6.51
N TRP A 32 -2.40 -4.58 7.49
CA TRP A 32 -2.85 -4.00 8.76
C TRP A 32 -3.55 -2.66 8.57
N GLU A 33 -2.97 -1.77 7.76
CA GLU A 33 -3.57 -0.47 7.45
C GLU A 33 -4.94 -0.61 6.77
N THR A 34 -5.08 -1.58 5.86
CA THR A 34 -6.35 -1.86 5.20
C THR A 34 -7.41 -2.35 6.21
N VAL A 35 -7.04 -3.29 7.08
CA VAL A 35 -7.93 -3.78 8.16
C VAL A 35 -8.36 -2.64 9.08
N ALA A 36 -7.41 -1.81 9.52
CA ALA A 36 -7.70 -0.67 10.38
C ALA A 36 -8.63 0.34 9.70
N ALA A 37 -8.37 0.70 8.45
CA ALA A 37 -9.19 1.65 7.69
C ALA A 37 -10.61 1.12 7.46
N MET A 38 -10.77 -0.15 7.12
CA MET A 38 -12.08 -0.76 6.93
C MET A 38 -12.88 -0.78 8.24
N SER A 39 -12.23 -1.03 9.36
CA SER A 39 -12.88 -1.02 10.67
C SER A 39 -13.29 0.39 11.11
N LEU A 40 -12.44 1.39 10.88
CA LEU A 40 -12.70 2.76 11.29
C LEU A 40 -13.71 3.50 10.39
N ASN A 41 -13.66 3.26 9.09
CA ASN A 41 -14.36 4.07 8.11
C ASN A 41 -15.59 3.39 7.48
N PHE A 42 -15.67 2.06 7.52
CA PHE A 42 -16.71 1.29 6.81
C PHE A 42 -17.52 0.34 7.70
N GLY A 43 -17.35 0.42 9.02
CA GLY A 43 -18.16 -0.35 9.96
C GLY A 43 -17.84 -1.85 10.03
N PHE A 44 -16.74 -2.32 9.46
CA PHE A 44 -16.32 -3.71 9.61
C PHE A 44 -15.74 -3.96 11.01
N THR A 45 -15.94 -5.16 11.54
CA THR A 45 -15.10 -5.60 12.66
C THR A 45 -13.70 -5.93 12.13
N PRO A 46 -12.63 -5.81 12.93
CA PRO A 46 -11.27 -6.18 12.49
C PRO A 46 -11.17 -7.61 11.95
N MET A 47 -11.90 -8.54 12.54
CA MET A 47 -11.94 -9.94 12.09
C MET A 47 -12.59 -10.08 10.71
N MET A 48 -13.68 -9.39 10.44
CA MET A 48 -14.34 -9.37 9.13
C MET A 48 -13.43 -8.72 8.08
N ALA A 49 -12.87 -7.58 8.41
CA ALA A 49 -11.94 -6.88 7.51
C ALA A 49 -10.74 -7.75 7.15
N ARG A 50 -10.13 -8.41 8.14
CA ARG A 50 -9.00 -9.33 7.92
C ARG A 50 -9.36 -10.47 6.98
N ARG A 51 -10.52 -11.09 7.19
CA ARG A 51 -11.00 -12.17 6.32
C ARG A 51 -11.20 -11.70 4.88
N ASP A 52 -11.83 -10.56 4.69
CA ASP A 52 -12.12 -10.02 3.36
C ASP A 52 -10.85 -9.59 2.64
N VAL A 53 -9.89 -9.02 3.35
CA VAL A 53 -8.56 -8.70 2.80
C VAL A 53 -7.83 -9.97 2.33
N GLU A 54 -7.86 -11.03 3.13
CA GLU A 54 -7.19 -12.29 2.76
C GLU A 54 -7.85 -12.96 1.57
N MET A 55 -9.18 -13.01 1.52
CA MET A 55 -9.93 -13.52 0.37
C MET A 55 -9.60 -12.73 -0.91
N PHE A 56 -9.59 -11.41 -0.82
CA PHE A 56 -9.24 -10.53 -1.94
C PHE A 56 -7.81 -10.77 -2.43
N ARG A 57 -6.85 -10.88 -1.51
CA ARG A 57 -5.45 -11.16 -1.87
C ARG A 57 -5.32 -12.47 -2.65
N GLN A 58 -5.96 -13.52 -2.17
CA GLN A 58 -5.94 -14.85 -2.81
C GLN A 58 -6.61 -14.81 -4.18
N GLU A 59 -7.77 -14.19 -4.29
CA GLU A 59 -8.53 -14.09 -5.53
C GLU A 59 -7.76 -13.32 -6.62
N VAL A 60 -7.12 -12.23 -6.26
CA VAL A 60 -6.38 -11.36 -7.18
C VAL A 60 -4.92 -11.79 -7.36
N GLY A 61 -4.43 -12.71 -6.55
CA GLY A 61 -3.05 -13.20 -6.62
C GLY A 61 -2.02 -12.19 -6.10
N ILE A 62 -2.34 -11.47 -5.04
CA ILE A 62 -1.41 -10.54 -4.39
C ILE A 62 -0.52 -11.32 -3.41
N LYS A 63 0.78 -11.34 -3.66
CA LYS A 63 1.76 -11.98 -2.79
C LYS A 63 2.16 -11.08 -1.61
N LEU A 64 2.26 -11.68 -0.44
CA LEU A 64 2.83 -11.01 0.73
C LEU A 64 4.35 -11.04 0.65
N VAL A 65 4.98 -9.87 0.72
CA VAL A 65 6.44 -9.75 0.81
C VAL A 65 6.87 -9.46 2.25
N ALA A 66 8.01 -9.99 2.64
CA ALA A 66 8.56 -9.77 3.97
C ALA A 66 9.07 -8.33 4.13
N ILE A 67 9.05 -7.84 5.36
CA ILE A 67 9.73 -6.61 5.76
C ILE A 67 10.90 -7.04 6.65
N GLY A 68 12.10 -6.86 6.14
CA GLY A 68 13.33 -7.16 6.84
C GLY A 68 14.24 -5.94 6.96
N GLU A 69 15.53 -6.20 7.17
CA GLU A 69 16.52 -5.14 7.36
C GLU A 69 16.61 -4.19 6.16
N THR A 70 16.62 -4.72 4.95
CA THR A 70 16.68 -3.90 3.72
C THR A 70 15.50 -2.94 3.62
N GLU A 71 14.30 -3.41 3.88
CA GLU A 71 13.09 -2.58 3.85
C GLU A 71 13.09 -1.55 4.98
N ALA A 72 13.59 -1.91 6.17
CA ALA A 72 13.73 -0.95 7.27
C ALA A 72 14.69 0.19 6.92
N GLU A 73 15.83 -0.12 6.30
CA GLU A 73 16.78 0.91 5.83
C GLU A 73 16.18 1.78 4.74
N LEU A 74 15.53 1.19 3.73
CA LEU A 74 14.88 1.94 2.65
C LEU A 74 13.74 2.82 3.15
N ALA A 75 12.98 2.36 4.15
CA ALA A 75 11.92 3.17 4.77
C ALA A 75 12.50 4.38 5.52
N ALA A 76 13.62 4.21 6.22
CA ALA A 76 14.33 5.31 6.89
C ALA A 76 14.87 6.32 5.86
N VAL A 77 15.40 5.86 4.75
CA VAL A 77 15.83 6.73 3.63
C VAL A 77 14.63 7.48 3.05
N ALA A 78 13.51 6.80 2.81
CA ALA A 78 12.29 7.43 2.32
C ALA A 78 11.79 8.51 3.28
N TYR A 79 11.79 8.25 4.57
CA TYR A 79 11.40 9.23 5.58
C TYR A 79 12.33 10.43 5.59
N THR A 80 13.62 10.23 5.48
CA THR A 80 14.62 11.30 5.44
C THR A 80 14.42 12.21 4.23
N LYS A 81 14.11 11.63 3.06
CA LYS A 81 13.96 12.37 1.80
C LYS A 81 12.55 12.97 1.62
N PHE A 82 11.52 12.22 1.97
CA PHE A 82 10.13 12.51 1.59
C PHE A 82 9.15 12.54 2.78
N GLY A 83 9.63 12.39 4.00
CA GLY A 83 8.80 12.25 5.18
C GLY A 83 7.98 13.47 5.53
N LYS A 84 6.88 13.26 6.25
CA LYS A 84 6.03 14.31 6.80
C LYS A 84 6.85 15.24 7.68
N GLY A 85 6.70 16.55 7.45
CA GLY A 85 7.49 17.59 8.12
C GLY A 85 8.87 17.83 7.51
N ARG A 86 9.26 17.08 6.47
CA ARG A 86 10.57 17.19 5.80
C ARG A 86 10.46 17.50 4.31
N HIS A 87 9.38 17.08 3.67
CA HIS A 87 9.18 17.19 2.23
C HIS A 87 7.68 17.32 1.89
N PRO A 88 7.31 18.00 0.77
CA PRO A 88 5.91 18.14 0.35
C PRO A 88 5.17 16.82 0.12
N ALA A 89 5.87 15.73 -0.20
CA ALA A 89 5.27 14.39 -0.30
C ALA A 89 4.67 13.92 1.02
N ALA A 90 5.20 14.40 2.16
CA ALA A 90 4.66 14.19 3.50
C ALA A 90 4.38 12.71 3.83
N LEU A 91 5.29 11.81 3.46
CA LEU A 91 5.12 10.37 3.68
C LEU A 91 5.04 10.05 5.18
N ASN A 92 4.02 9.30 5.57
CA ASN A 92 3.89 8.71 6.90
C ASN A 92 4.63 7.36 6.98
N MET A 93 4.54 6.68 8.12
CA MET A 93 5.19 5.38 8.32
C MET A 93 4.76 4.35 7.27
N GLY A 94 3.45 4.18 7.07
CA GLY A 94 2.92 3.22 6.09
C GLY A 94 3.40 3.52 4.67
N ASP A 95 3.41 4.78 4.28
CA ASP A 95 3.91 5.25 2.98
C ASP A 95 5.40 4.93 2.81
N CYS A 96 6.21 5.17 3.84
CA CYS A 96 7.64 4.87 3.79
C CYS A 96 7.91 3.38 3.60
N PHE A 97 7.15 2.50 4.26
CA PHE A 97 7.28 1.06 4.08
C PHE A 97 6.71 0.58 2.74
N ALA A 98 5.64 1.19 2.22
CA ALA A 98 5.16 0.91 0.87
C ALA A 98 6.22 1.25 -0.19
N TYR A 99 6.86 2.42 -0.07
CA TYR A 99 7.99 2.83 -0.88
C TYR A 99 9.15 1.82 -0.78
N ALA A 100 9.53 1.45 0.45
CA ALA A 100 10.63 0.52 0.69
C ALA A 100 10.38 -0.86 0.08
N CYS A 101 9.19 -1.42 0.25
CA CYS A 101 8.82 -2.70 -0.34
C CYS A 101 8.83 -2.66 -1.87
N ALA A 102 8.34 -1.57 -2.48
CA ALA A 102 8.39 -1.40 -3.93
C ALA A 102 9.83 -1.34 -4.44
N LYS A 103 10.70 -0.56 -3.79
CA LYS A 103 12.13 -0.46 -4.15
C LYS A 103 12.86 -1.79 -3.98
N ALA A 104 12.68 -2.47 -2.84
CA ALA A 104 13.36 -3.75 -2.54
C ALA A 104 12.96 -4.85 -3.52
N ASN A 105 11.74 -4.82 -4.04
CA ASN A 105 11.22 -5.81 -4.99
C ASN A 105 11.27 -5.35 -6.45
N ASN A 106 11.88 -4.21 -6.73
CA ASN A 106 11.94 -3.61 -8.05
C ASN A 106 10.54 -3.52 -8.70
N ALA A 107 9.55 -3.13 -7.92
CA ALA A 107 8.15 -3.05 -8.32
C ALA A 107 7.70 -1.59 -8.45
N LYS A 108 6.66 -1.38 -9.25
CA LYS A 108 5.94 -0.12 -9.31
C LYS A 108 4.95 -0.02 -8.15
N LEU A 109 4.68 1.19 -7.69
CA LEU A 109 3.74 1.42 -6.60
C LEU A 109 2.37 1.85 -7.13
N LEU A 110 1.33 1.16 -6.70
CA LEU A 110 -0.06 1.55 -6.91
C LEU A 110 -0.54 2.31 -5.66
N PHE A 111 -0.93 3.55 -5.83
CA PHE A 111 -1.34 4.43 -4.74
C PHE A 111 -2.50 5.34 -5.14
N LYS A 112 -3.18 5.86 -4.12
CA LYS A 112 -4.21 6.88 -4.22
C LYS A 112 -3.62 8.23 -3.79
N GLY A 113 -4.08 9.31 -4.43
CA GLY A 113 -3.63 10.66 -4.13
C GLY A 113 -2.33 11.02 -4.84
N GLU A 114 -1.70 12.12 -4.40
CA GLU A 114 -0.55 12.72 -5.10
C GLU A 114 0.77 12.64 -4.34
N ASP A 115 0.78 12.08 -3.13
CA ASP A 115 1.97 12.12 -2.26
C ASP A 115 3.16 11.41 -2.90
N PHE A 116 2.94 10.21 -3.45
CA PHE A 116 4.00 9.45 -4.12
C PHE A 116 4.44 10.02 -5.47
N SER A 117 3.60 10.81 -6.14
CA SER A 117 3.98 11.49 -7.39
C SER A 117 5.08 12.52 -7.19
N LYS A 118 5.28 12.98 -5.96
CA LYS A 118 6.34 13.91 -5.57
C LYS A 118 7.64 13.21 -5.16
N THR A 119 7.69 11.90 -5.28
CA THR A 119 8.86 11.06 -4.99
C THR A 119 9.48 10.52 -6.27
N ASP A 120 10.55 9.72 -6.14
CA ASP A 120 11.23 9.05 -7.24
C ASP A 120 10.70 7.63 -7.51
N ILE A 121 9.60 7.21 -6.86
CA ILE A 121 9.06 5.85 -7.04
C ILE A 121 8.36 5.69 -8.39
N ALA A 122 8.58 4.56 -9.05
CA ALA A 122 7.86 4.23 -10.27
C ALA A 122 6.39 3.91 -9.99
N VAL A 123 5.50 4.48 -10.79
CA VAL A 123 4.04 4.38 -10.64
C VAL A 123 3.49 3.20 -11.45
N ALA A 124 2.63 2.44 -10.82
CA ALA A 124 1.90 1.35 -11.47
C ALA A 124 0.77 1.87 -12.35
#